data_563c8a9e0a3fdebb43998986803099f0
#
_entry.id   563c8a9e0a3fdebb43998986803099f0
#
_cell.length_a   1.000
_cell.length_b   1.000
_cell.length_c   1.000
_cell.angle_alpha   90.00
_cell.angle_beta   90.00
_cell.angle_gamma   90.00
#
_symmetry.space_group_name_H-M   'P 1'
#
loop_
_entity.id
_entity.type
_entity.pdbx_description
1 polymer ?
#
loop_
_entity_poly.entity_id
_entity_poly.type
_entity_poly.pdbx_seq_one_letter_code
_entity_poly.pdbx_strand_id
1 'polypeptide(L)'
;VSFTTNGKQLLLIHPFKKGKKWVQFSYEAKPKQTLYFIGSEANANLQIWTQGQGKYTSHWFPSFDDVNEKVVFNLEIVFDKNYQVIANGTLKEKITNGNNTYWRYRMQKPMSSYLLMMAIGKFDKKTQQPKPGVPVKWYYEPKDAAFFEPTYRHSEAIFNFLEKEIGVKYPWGNYKQVPVRDFLYAGMENTSATTFSSRYVVDAVGFNDRKYTNVNAHELAHQWF
;
A
#
# COMPACT_ATOMS: atom_id res chain seq x y z
N VAL A 1 15.17 29.46 -4.35
CA VAL A 1 13.71 29.34 -4.18
C VAL A 1 13.37 29.77 -2.77
N SER A 2 12.51 30.76 -2.63
CA SER A 2 11.90 31.10 -1.34
C SER A 2 10.56 30.39 -1.21
N PHE A 3 10.07 30.22 0.02
CA PHE A 3 8.77 29.62 0.25
C PHE A 3 8.03 30.30 1.40
N THR A 4 6.73 30.19 1.35
CA THR A 4 5.86 30.53 2.47
C THR A 4 4.88 29.37 2.73
N THR A 5 4.38 29.27 3.95
CA THR A 5 3.36 28.27 4.29
C THR A 5 2.32 28.87 5.24
N ASN A 6 1.08 28.42 5.07
CA ASN A 6 -0.03 28.72 5.98
C ASN A 6 -0.42 27.50 6.84
N GLY A 7 0.46 26.47 6.92
CA GLY A 7 0.19 25.23 7.61
C GLY A 7 -0.61 24.17 6.81
N LYS A 8 -1.17 24.56 5.65
CA LYS A 8 -1.89 23.65 4.74
C LYS A 8 -1.31 23.62 3.33
N GLN A 9 -0.73 24.73 2.92
CA GLN A 9 -0.15 24.90 1.60
C GLN A 9 1.30 25.37 1.72
N LEU A 10 2.14 24.89 0.83
CA LEU A 10 3.49 25.36 0.62
C LEU A 10 3.53 26.10 -0.71
N LEU A 11 3.75 27.41 -0.66
CA LEU A 11 3.91 28.26 -1.83
C LEU A 11 5.40 28.43 -2.12
N LEU A 12 5.84 27.96 -3.29
CA LEU A 12 7.21 28.13 -3.78
C LEU A 12 7.28 29.37 -4.67
N ILE A 13 8.17 30.29 -4.34
CA ILE A 13 8.36 31.56 -5.05
C ILE A 13 9.71 31.53 -5.76
N HIS A 14 9.67 31.54 -7.08
CA HIS A 14 10.83 31.57 -7.95
C HIS A 14 10.41 31.98 -9.36
N PRO A 15 11.25 32.68 -10.14
CA PRO A 15 10.97 32.94 -11.55
C PRO A 15 11.11 31.65 -12.37
N PHE A 16 10.13 30.75 -12.24
CA PHE A 16 10.13 29.46 -12.94
C PHE A 16 10.00 29.69 -14.47
N LYS A 17 11.01 29.26 -15.22
CA LYS A 17 10.92 29.18 -16.67
C LYS A 17 10.10 27.97 -17.09
N LYS A 18 9.48 27.98 -18.26
CA LYS A 18 8.77 26.84 -18.85
C LYS A 18 9.68 25.60 -18.92
N GLY A 19 9.12 24.41 -18.69
CA GLY A 19 9.83 23.13 -18.78
C GLY A 19 9.86 22.36 -17.45
N LYS A 20 10.52 21.20 -17.47
CA LYS A 20 10.68 20.34 -16.27
C LYS A 20 11.39 21.10 -15.16
N LYS A 21 10.92 20.88 -13.94
CA LYS A 21 11.50 21.39 -12.71
C LYS A 21 11.72 20.26 -11.73
N TRP A 22 12.72 20.43 -10.89
CA TRP A 22 13.00 19.56 -9.77
C TRP A 22 12.88 20.39 -8.50
N VAL A 23 12.14 19.87 -7.54
CA VAL A 23 12.05 20.44 -6.19
C VAL A 23 12.38 19.34 -5.21
N GLN A 24 13.25 19.63 -4.27
CA GLN A 24 13.62 18.70 -3.20
C GLN A 24 13.20 19.31 -1.88
N PHE A 25 12.53 18.50 -1.07
CA PHE A 25 12.18 18.82 0.30
C PHE A 25 12.94 17.90 1.26
N SER A 26 13.45 18.48 2.35
CA SER A 26 13.91 17.74 3.50
C SER A 26 13.03 18.14 4.68
N TYR A 27 12.42 17.16 5.33
CA TYR A 27 11.43 17.43 6.38
C TYR A 27 11.34 16.28 7.38
N GLU A 28 10.78 16.60 8.53
CA GLU A 28 10.31 15.63 9.53
C GLU A 28 8.80 15.75 9.64
N ALA A 29 8.13 14.62 9.88
CA ALA A 29 6.68 14.59 10.04
C ALA A 29 6.28 13.76 11.27
N LYS A 30 5.29 14.27 12.02
CA LYS A 30 4.59 13.54 13.09
C LYS A 30 3.10 13.51 12.75
N PRO A 31 2.69 12.70 11.76
CA PRO A 31 1.32 12.71 11.27
C PRO A 31 0.36 12.23 12.36
N LYS A 32 -0.81 12.88 12.45
CA LYS A 32 -1.91 12.48 13.34
C LYS A 32 -2.90 11.55 12.63
N GLN A 33 -2.83 11.48 11.31
CA GLN A 33 -3.67 10.63 10.47
C GLN A 33 -2.92 10.29 9.17
N THR A 34 -3.43 9.39 8.38
CA THR A 34 -2.92 8.87 7.11
C THR A 34 -1.77 7.89 7.28
N LEU A 35 -0.81 8.13 8.16
CA LEU A 35 0.24 7.18 8.55
C LEU A 35 0.05 6.83 10.02
N TYR A 36 -0.22 5.56 10.27
CA TYR A 36 -0.57 5.03 11.59
C TYR A 36 0.51 4.10 12.11
N PHE A 37 0.75 4.18 13.42
CA PHE A 37 1.71 3.34 14.14
C PHE A 37 0.94 2.51 15.16
N ILE A 38 0.92 1.19 14.96
CA ILE A 38 0.13 0.24 15.73
C ILE A 38 1.05 -0.69 16.51
N GLY A 39 0.81 -0.83 17.83
CA GLY A 39 1.66 -1.63 18.70
C GLY A 39 2.89 -0.87 19.18
N SER A 40 3.90 -1.60 19.64
CA SER A 40 5.15 -1.02 20.11
C SER A 40 6.36 -1.85 19.69
N GLU A 41 7.49 -1.19 19.51
CA GLU A 41 8.77 -1.86 19.23
C GLU A 41 9.21 -2.75 20.39
N ALA A 42 8.93 -2.35 21.64
CA ALA A 42 9.29 -3.12 22.83
C ALA A 42 8.77 -4.56 22.82
N ASN A 43 7.61 -4.77 22.17
CA ASN A 43 7.00 -6.10 22.04
C ASN A 43 7.24 -6.74 20.68
N ALA A 44 8.13 -6.17 19.85
CA ALA A 44 8.36 -6.59 18.45
C ALA A 44 7.04 -6.75 17.65
N ASN A 45 6.03 -5.95 17.98
CA ASN A 45 4.67 -6.03 17.48
C ASN A 45 4.25 -4.77 16.72
N LEU A 46 5.20 -3.97 16.31
CA LEU A 46 4.97 -2.75 15.55
C LEU A 46 4.42 -3.08 14.17
N GLN A 47 3.33 -2.41 13.80
CA GLN A 47 2.91 -2.26 12.41
C GLN A 47 2.79 -0.77 12.10
N ILE A 48 3.20 -0.39 10.90
CA ILE A 48 3.01 0.95 10.35
C ILE A 48 2.27 0.78 9.05
N TRP A 49 1.21 1.55 8.84
CA TRP A 49 0.46 1.49 7.59
C TRP A 49 -0.17 2.84 7.25
N THR A 50 -0.49 3.02 5.98
CA THR A 50 -1.10 4.24 5.45
C THR A 50 -2.57 4.04 5.12
N GLN A 51 -3.35 5.10 5.28
CA GLN A 51 -4.72 5.24 4.77
C GLN A 51 -4.94 6.69 4.33
N GLY A 52 -4.90 6.90 3.02
CA GLY A 52 -4.91 8.24 2.42
C GLY A 52 -6.27 8.72 1.91
N GLN A 53 -7.33 7.88 1.99
CA GLN A 53 -8.66 8.22 1.49
C GLN A 53 -9.17 9.54 2.08
N GLY A 54 -9.80 10.37 1.25
CA GLY A 54 -10.32 11.66 1.64
C GLY A 54 -9.35 12.83 1.44
N LYS A 55 -8.31 12.69 0.64
CA LYS A 55 -7.33 13.75 0.32
C LYS A 55 -6.41 14.12 1.50
N TYR A 56 -5.87 13.11 2.20
CA TYR A 56 -5.06 13.34 3.40
C TYR A 56 -3.58 12.95 3.26
N THR A 57 -3.12 12.62 2.06
CA THR A 57 -1.74 12.19 1.84
C THR A 57 -0.71 13.24 2.24
N SER A 58 -1.02 14.53 2.07
CA SER A 58 -0.17 15.64 2.49
C SER A 58 0.07 15.73 4.01
N HIS A 59 -0.62 14.93 4.83
CA HIS A 59 -0.37 14.87 6.27
C HIS A 59 0.97 14.23 6.64
N TRP A 60 1.59 13.47 5.76
CA TRP A 60 2.86 12.82 6.06
C TRP A 60 3.97 13.09 5.03
N PHE A 61 3.63 13.55 3.82
CA PHE A 61 4.65 14.04 2.88
C PHE A 61 4.07 15.13 1.97
N PRO A 62 4.90 16.03 1.40
CA PRO A 62 4.44 17.05 0.44
C PRO A 62 3.78 16.38 -0.77
N SER A 63 2.50 16.61 -0.98
CA SER A 63 1.69 15.94 -2.00
C SER A 63 0.63 16.88 -2.60
N PHE A 64 0.24 16.57 -3.83
CA PHE A 64 -1.02 17.06 -4.39
C PHE A 64 -2.14 16.13 -3.92
N ASP A 65 -3.07 16.66 -3.13
CA ASP A 65 -4.18 15.86 -2.59
C ASP A 65 -5.41 15.82 -3.50
N ASP A 66 -5.41 16.57 -4.60
CA ASP A 66 -6.48 16.50 -5.58
C ASP A 66 -6.43 15.16 -6.33
N VAL A 67 -7.56 14.47 -6.42
CA VAL A 67 -7.67 13.15 -7.04
C VAL A 67 -7.38 13.15 -8.54
N ASN A 68 -7.50 14.31 -9.19
CA ASN A 68 -7.21 14.48 -10.61
C ASN A 68 -5.70 14.66 -10.88
N GLU A 69 -4.93 15.04 -9.87
CA GLU A 69 -3.48 15.19 -9.95
C GLU A 69 -2.80 13.83 -9.81
N LYS A 70 -2.69 13.13 -10.93
CA LYS A 70 -2.09 11.79 -10.96
C LYS A 70 -0.58 11.85 -11.13
N VAL A 71 0.15 11.15 -10.27
CA VAL A 71 1.61 11.19 -10.15
C VAL A 71 2.18 9.77 -10.19
N VAL A 72 3.36 9.60 -10.77
CA VAL A 72 4.13 8.36 -10.66
C VAL A 72 4.93 8.39 -9.37
N PHE A 73 4.53 7.58 -8.41
CA PHE A 73 5.21 7.46 -7.13
C PHE A 73 6.32 6.41 -7.18
N ASN A 74 7.49 6.80 -6.71
CA ASN A 74 8.62 5.90 -6.50
C ASN A 74 9.03 6.04 -5.03
N LEU A 75 9.03 4.94 -4.29
CA LEU A 75 9.32 4.94 -2.86
C LEU A 75 10.67 4.30 -2.59
N GLU A 76 11.47 4.98 -1.77
CA GLU A 76 12.70 4.47 -1.19
C GLU A 76 12.56 4.56 0.32
N ILE A 77 12.62 3.42 0.98
CA ILE A 77 12.32 3.29 2.41
C ILE A 77 13.48 2.56 3.07
N VAL A 78 13.96 3.11 4.18
CA VAL A 78 14.94 2.46 5.05
C VAL A 78 14.25 2.13 6.36
N PHE A 79 14.33 0.87 6.77
CA PHE A 79 13.72 0.42 8.02
C PHE A 79 14.51 -0.73 8.62
N ASP A 80 14.26 -1.06 9.89
CA ASP A 80 14.88 -2.18 10.59
C ASP A 80 14.73 -3.49 9.81
N LYS A 81 15.82 -4.26 9.72
CA LYS A 81 15.93 -5.49 8.91
C LYS A 81 14.98 -6.61 9.32
N ASN A 82 14.46 -6.58 10.54
CA ASN A 82 13.54 -7.58 11.06
C ASN A 82 12.10 -7.38 10.57
N TYR A 83 11.84 -6.31 9.82
CA TYR A 83 10.52 -5.98 9.28
C TYR A 83 10.48 -6.13 7.76
N GLN A 84 9.29 -6.43 7.26
CA GLN A 84 8.98 -6.31 5.83
C GLN A 84 8.42 -4.92 5.56
N VAL A 85 8.89 -4.30 4.50
CA VAL A 85 8.28 -3.10 3.92
C VAL A 85 7.54 -3.50 2.66
N ILE A 86 6.29 -3.08 2.53
CA ILE A 86 5.40 -3.37 1.41
C ILE A 86 4.86 -2.02 0.92
N ALA A 87 4.89 -1.79 -0.40
CA ALA A 87 4.41 -0.55 -0.98
C ALA A 87 3.82 -0.77 -2.38
N ASN A 88 3.21 0.26 -2.96
CA ASN A 88 2.73 0.22 -4.34
C ASN A 88 3.83 -0.14 -5.34
N GLY A 89 3.43 -0.66 -6.48
CA GLY A 89 4.34 -0.94 -7.59
C GLY A 89 5.22 -2.16 -7.38
N THR A 90 6.32 -2.22 -8.11
CA THR A 90 7.24 -3.36 -8.13
C THR A 90 8.45 -3.09 -7.25
N LEU A 91 8.78 -4.03 -6.38
CA LEU A 91 10.05 -4.01 -5.64
C LEU A 91 11.19 -4.23 -6.64
N LYS A 92 12.06 -3.24 -6.77
CA LYS A 92 13.24 -3.27 -7.66
C LYS A 92 14.51 -3.61 -6.93
N GLU A 93 14.59 -3.24 -5.67
CA GLU A 93 15.81 -3.42 -4.90
C GLU A 93 15.50 -3.62 -3.41
N LYS A 94 16.25 -4.51 -2.78
CA LYS A 94 16.24 -4.75 -1.35
C LYS A 94 17.67 -5.03 -0.91
N ILE A 95 18.27 -4.13 -0.14
CA ILE A 95 19.66 -4.24 0.32
C ILE A 95 19.67 -4.11 1.85
N THR A 96 20.22 -5.10 2.52
CA THR A 96 20.42 -5.04 3.98
C THR A 96 21.86 -4.61 4.27
N ASN A 97 21.97 -3.58 5.11
CA ASN A 97 23.25 -3.09 5.61
C ASN A 97 23.14 -2.83 7.13
N GLY A 98 23.94 -3.53 7.89
CA GLY A 98 23.90 -3.48 9.36
C GLY A 98 22.54 -3.90 9.92
N ASN A 99 21.89 -2.99 10.63
CA ASN A 99 20.57 -3.22 11.23
C ASN A 99 19.41 -2.74 10.37
N ASN A 100 19.67 -2.14 9.22
CA ASN A 100 18.66 -1.58 8.36
C ASN A 100 18.60 -2.29 7.02
N THR A 101 17.42 -2.29 6.42
CA THR A 101 17.19 -2.69 5.03
C THR A 101 16.65 -1.51 4.25
N TYR A 102 17.25 -1.28 3.10
CA TYR A 102 16.79 -0.34 2.07
C TYR A 102 15.87 -1.07 1.09
N TRP A 103 14.74 -0.46 0.79
CA TRP A 103 13.72 -0.97 -0.11
C TRP A 103 13.42 0.07 -1.19
N ARG A 104 13.42 -0.33 -2.46
CA ARG A 104 13.07 0.54 -3.58
C ARG A 104 11.91 -0.02 -4.39
N TYR A 105 10.80 0.70 -4.36
CA TYR A 105 9.60 0.41 -5.12
C TYR A 105 9.41 1.41 -6.25
N ARG A 106 8.92 0.93 -7.39
CA ARG A 106 8.67 1.76 -8.59
C ARG A 106 7.29 1.49 -9.15
N MET A 107 6.53 2.57 -9.36
CA MET A 107 5.30 2.55 -10.13
C MET A 107 5.61 2.78 -11.61
N GLN A 108 4.83 2.16 -12.50
CA GLN A 108 4.98 2.34 -13.95
C GLN A 108 4.02 3.40 -14.52
N LYS A 109 2.89 3.61 -13.86
CA LYS A 109 1.83 4.51 -14.30
C LYS A 109 1.47 5.48 -13.18
N PRO A 110 0.96 6.68 -13.52
CA PRO A 110 0.50 7.63 -12.52
C PRO A 110 -0.77 7.14 -11.82
N MET A 111 -0.91 7.55 -10.57
CA MET A 111 -2.09 7.31 -9.74
C MET A 111 -2.38 8.51 -8.85
N SER A 112 -3.59 8.60 -8.31
CA SER A 112 -3.93 9.62 -7.32
C SER A 112 -3.18 9.40 -6.01
N SER A 113 -2.81 10.47 -5.31
CA SER A 113 -1.97 10.40 -4.12
C SER A 113 -2.60 9.62 -2.96
N TYR A 114 -3.93 9.67 -2.82
CA TYR A 114 -4.63 8.98 -1.74
C TYR A 114 -4.50 7.44 -1.81
N LEU A 115 -4.14 6.92 -2.99
CA LEU A 115 -3.89 5.49 -3.23
C LEU A 115 -2.45 5.06 -2.87
N LEU A 116 -1.61 5.99 -2.41
CA LEU A 116 -0.26 5.67 -1.99
C LEU A 116 -0.29 4.81 -0.72
N MET A 117 0.35 3.66 -0.81
CA MET A 117 0.36 2.65 0.25
C MET A 117 1.76 2.34 0.72
N MET A 118 1.91 2.31 2.03
CA MET A 118 3.04 1.69 2.71
C MET A 118 2.50 0.86 3.89
N ALA A 119 2.99 -0.37 4.01
CA ALA A 119 2.78 -1.19 5.19
C ALA A 119 4.12 -1.78 5.64
N ILE A 120 4.42 -1.65 6.93
CA ILE A 120 5.61 -2.20 7.56
C ILE A 120 5.16 -3.08 8.72
N GLY A 121 5.72 -4.28 8.81
CA GLY A 121 5.37 -5.24 9.85
C GLY A 121 6.14 -6.54 9.69
N LYS A 122 5.87 -7.47 10.60
CA LYS A 122 6.36 -8.84 10.46
C LYS A 122 5.36 -9.63 9.62
N PHE A 123 5.65 -9.75 8.33
CA PHE A 123 4.79 -10.43 7.37
C PHE A 123 5.54 -11.54 6.66
N ASP A 124 4.90 -12.69 6.55
CA ASP A 124 5.19 -13.70 5.55
C ASP A 124 4.30 -13.51 4.32
N LYS A 125 4.60 -14.21 3.24
CA LYS A 125 3.81 -14.13 2.02
C LYS A 125 3.80 -15.45 1.26
N LYS A 126 2.72 -15.68 0.52
CA LYS A 126 2.69 -16.61 -0.60
C LYS A 126 2.56 -15.83 -1.91
N THR A 127 3.21 -16.34 -2.94
CA THR A 127 3.15 -15.75 -4.29
C THR A 127 2.55 -16.75 -5.23
N GLN A 128 1.56 -16.32 -6.00
CA GLN A 128 0.97 -17.10 -7.08
C GLN A 128 0.95 -16.26 -8.34
N GLN A 129 0.83 -16.93 -9.47
CA GLN A 129 0.63 -16.29 -10.77
C GLN A 129 -0.68 -16.82 -11.36
N PRO A 130 -1.82 -16.20 -11.01
CA PRO A 130 -3.13 -16.61 -11.52
C PRO A 130 -3.16 -16.64 -13.04
N LYS A 131 -2.40 -15.72 -13.65
CA LYS A 131 -2.16 -15.67 -15.10
C LYS A 131 -0.72 -15.30 -15.42
N PRO A 132 -0.21 -15.68 -16.60
CA PRO A 132 1.13 -15.30 -17.03
C PRO A 132 1.36 -13.80 -16.95
N GLY A 133 2.41 -13.41 -16.23
CA GLY A 133 2.89 -12.02 -16.16
C GLY A 133 2.41 -11.18 -14.99
N VAL A 134 1.42 -11.61 -14.20
CA VAL A 134 0.94 -10.85 -13.02
C VAL A 134 1.18 -11.64 -11.74
N PRO A 135 2.31 -11.43 -11.04
CA PRO A 135 2.52 -12.03 -9.73
C PRO A 135 1.58 -11.39 -8.70
N VAL A 136 0.79 -12.22 -8.02
CA VAL A 136 -0.03 -11.85 -6.88
C VAL A 136 0.63 -12.32 -5.61
N LYS A 137 0.72 -11.44 -4.61
CA LYS A 137 1.34 -11.71 -3.31
C LYS A 137 0.32 -11.52 -2.21
N TRP A 138 0.03 -12.58 -1.49
CA TRP A 138 -0.82 -12.55 -0.32
C TRP A 138 0.04 -12.59 0.93
N TYR A 139 -0.07 -11.54 1.74
CA TYR A 139 0.67 -11.38 2.97
C TYR A 139 -0.15 -11.86 4.17
N TYR A 140 0.51 -12.26 5.23
CA TYR A 140 -0.10 -12.66 6.50
C TYR A 140 0.91 -12.48 7.63
N GLU A 141 0.46 -12.25 8.86
CA GLU A 141 1.36 -12.31 10.01
C GLU A 141 1.76 -13.78 10.26
N PRO A 142 3.00 -14.09 10.68
CA PRO A 142 3.46 -15.47 10.89
C PRO A 142 2.57 -16.29 11.82
N LYS A 143 2.00 -15.65 12.86
CA LYS A 143 1.06 -16.28 13.78
C LYS A 143 -0.25 -16.77 13.13
N ASP A 144 -0.60 -16.15 11.99
CA ASP A 144 -1.86 -16.39 11.26
C ASP A 144 -1.67 -17.37 10.09
N ALA A 145 -0.54 -18.06 10.01
CA ALA A 145 -0.22 -18.97 8.91
C ALA A 145 -1.29 -20.06 8.67
N ALA A 146 -1.92 -20.55 9.75
CA ALA A 146 -3.02 -21.52 9.67
C ALA A 146 -4.30 -20.93 9.07
N PHE A 147 -4.47 -19.61 9.12
CA PHE A 147 -5.64 -18.89 8.59
C PHE A 147 -5.48 -18.44 7.15
N PHE A 148 -4.33 -18.70 6.56
CA PHE A 148 -4.03 -18.29 5.19
C PHE A 148 -5.03 -18.86 4.18
N GLU A 149 -5.26 -20.16 4.22
CA GLU A 149 -6.16 -20.83 3.27
C GLU A 149 -7.61 -20.34 3.40
N PRO A 150 -8.24 -20.33 4.59
CA PRO A 150 -9.59 -19.80 4.71
C PRO A 150 -9.72 -18.34 4.27
N THR A 151 -8.74 -17.51 4.60
CA THR A 151 -8.77 -16.08 4.25
C THR A 151 -8.70 -15.87 2.73
N TYR A 152 -7.76 -16.53 2.05
CA TYR A 152 -7.45 -16.26 0.64
C TYR A 152 -8.02 -17.26 -0.36
N ARG A 153 -8.80 -18.23 0.11
CA ARG A 153 -9.38 -19.36 -0.64
C ARG A 153 -9.91 -18.99 -2.02
N HIS A 154 -10.61 -17.88 -2.13
CA HIS A 154 -11.25 -17.45 -3.38
C HIS A 154 -10.48 -16.35 -4.14
N SER A 155 -9.34 -15.89 -3.62
CA SER A 155 -8.65 -14.71 -4.17
C SER A 155 -8.20 -14.88 -5.61
N GLU A 156 -7.71 -16.06 -5.97
CA GLU A 156 -7.32 -16.37 -7.36
C GLU A 156 -8.53 -16.44 -8.29
N ALA A 157 -9.61 -17.08 -7.83
CA ALA A 157 -10.85 -17.19 -8.60
C ALA A 157 -11.46 -15.81 -8.86
N ILE A 158 -11.48 -14.92 -7.86
CA ILE A 158 -11.95 -13.54 -7.97
C ILE A 158 -11.10 -12.76 -8.98
N PHE A 159 -9.77 -12.88 -8.93
CA PHE A 159 -8.87 -12.21 -9.88
C PHE A 159 -9.17 -12.62 -11.31
N ASN A 160 -9.25 -13.93 -11.57
CA ASN A 160 -9.52 -14.47 -12.88
C ASN A 160 -10.93 -14.11 -13.39
N PHE A 161 -11.93 -14.11 -12.51
CA PHE A 161 -13.31 -13.73 -12.80
C PHE A 161 -13.38 -12.26 -13.23
N LEU A 162 -12.85 -11.34 -12.43
CA LEU A 162 -12.91 -9.90 -12.74
C LEU A 162 -12.18 -9.57 -14.04
N GLU A 163 -10.99 -10.13 -14.27
CA GLU A 163 -10.28 -9.88 -15.54
C GLU A 163 -11.06 -10.38 -16.76
N LYS A 164 -11.76 -11.51 -16.62
CA LYS A 164 -12.60 -12.07 -17.67
C LYS A 164 -13.85 -11.21 -17.92
N GLU A 165 -14.58 -10.85 -16.86
CA GLU A 165 -15.86 -10.12 -16.98
C GLU A 165 -15.64 -8.67 -17.43
N ILE A 166 -14.60 -8.00 -16.95
CA ILE A 166 -14.24 -6.65 -17.38
C ILE A 166 -13.70 -6.64 -18.82
N GLY A 167 -13.13 -7.75 -19.28
CA GLY A 167 -12.57 -7.88 -20.62
C GLY A 167 -11.26 -7.12 -20.84
N VAL A 168 -10.68 -6.53 -19.80
CA VAL A 168 -9.42 -5.79 -19.81
C VAL A 168 -8.43 -6.47 -18.90
N LYS A 169 -7.21 -6.69 -19.39
CA LYS A 169 -6.14 -7.26 -18.56
C LYS A 169 -5.84 -6.38 -17.35
N TYR A 170 -5.48 -7.02 -16.25
CA TYR A 170 -5.05 -6.31 -15.03
C TYR A 170 -4.00 -5.23 -15.38
N PRO A 171 -4.24 -3.96 -15.03
CA PRO A 171 -3.47 -2.84 -15.59
C PRO A 171 -2.11 -2.61 -14.95
N TRP A 172 -1.80 -3.27 -13.81
CA TRP A 172 -0.58 -3.07 -13.03
C TRP A 172 0.33 -4.31 -13.10
N GLY A 173 1.62 -4.14 -12.96
CA GLY A 173 2.60 -5.21 -13.14
C GLY A 173 2.67 -6.26 -12.01
N ASN A 174 1.94 -6.06 -10.93
CA ASN A 174 1.81 -6.98 -9.79
C ASN A 174 0.64 -6.58 -8.90
N TYR A 175 0.17 -7.51 -8.06
CA TYR A 175 -0.86 -7.23 -7.07
C TYR A 175 -0.46 -7.76 -5.69
N LYS A 176 -0.85 -7.05 -4.64
CA LYS A 176 -0.60 -7.41 -3.24
C LYS A 176 -1.86 -7.24 -2.43
N GLN A 177 -2.02 -8.11 -1.43
CA GLN A 177 -3.06 -7.99 -0.41
C GLN A 177 -2.41 -8.12 0.96
N VAL A 178 -2.63 -7.14 1.83
CA VAL A 178 -1.93 -7.01 3.10
C VAL A 178 -2.93 -6.79 4.24
N PRO A 179 -3.12 -7.77 5.15
CA PRO A 179 -3.91 -7.55 6.35
C PRO A 179 -3.15 -6.65 7.32
N VAL A 180 -3.83 -5.65 7.86
CA VAL A 180 -3.24 -4.77 8.87
C VAL A 180 -4.14 -4.70 10.09
N ARG A 181 -3.51 -4.55 11.26
CA ARG A 181 -4.21 -4.47 12.54
C ARG A 181 -4.83 -3.09 12.73
N ASP A 182 -5.94 -3.07 13.45
CA ASP A 182 -6.67 -1.85 13.82
C ASP A 182 -7.03 -0.96 12.62
N PHE A 183 -7.20 -1.58 11.43
CA PHE A 183 -7.55 -0.86 10.23
C PHE A 183 -8.93 -0.21 10.36
N LEU A 184 -9.03 1.03 9.90
CA LEU A 184 -10.21 1.88 10.09
C LEU A 184 -11.44 1.39 9.30
N TYR A 185 -11.21 0.69 8.19
CA TYR A 185 -12.24 0.22 7.25
C TYR A 185 -12.15 -1.29 7.02
N ALA A 186 -12.98 -1.79 6.12
CA ALA A 186 -12.91 -3.18 5.69
C ALA A 186 -11.68 -3.45 4.80
N GLY A 187 -11.50 -2.59 3.81
CA GLY A 187 -10.39 -2.60 2.87
C GLY A 187 -10.05 -1.19 2.38
N MET A 188 -9.06 -1.13 1.52
CA MET A 188 -8.63 0.08 0.80
C MET A 188 -7.98 -0.31 -0.52
N GLU A 189 -8.45 0.28 -1.58
CA GLU A 189 -8.12 0.02 -2.98
C GLU A 189 -6.75 0.55 -3.43
N ASN A 190 -5.79 0.73 -2.54
CA ASN A 190 -4.47 1.26 -2.89
C ASN A 190 -3.92 0.59 -4.15
N THR A 191 -3.47 1.38 -5.10
CA THR A 191 -3.06 0.90 -6.42
C THR A 191 -1.99 -0.19 -6.33
N SER A 192 -2.26 -1.36 -6.88
CA SER A 192 -1.43 -2.57 -6.89
C SER A 192 -1.13 -3.19 -5.50
N ALA A 193 -1.75 -2.69 -4.42
CA ALA A 193 -1.42 -3.13 -3.05
C ALA A 193 -2.58 -2.85 -2.08
N THR A 194 -3.66 -3.61 -2.17
CA THR A 194 -4.80 -3.53 -1.24
C THR A 194 -4.36 -3.77 0.20
N THR A 195 -4.76 -2.88 1.10
CA THR A 195 -4.77 -3.15 2.54
C THR A 195 -6.18 -3.56 2.98
N PHE A 196 -6.27 -4.44 3.96
CA PHE A 196 -7.55 -4.81 4.55
C PHE A 196 -7.43 -5.11 6.04
N SER A 197 -8.55 -5.03 6.74
CA SER A 197 -8.58 -5.26 8.17
C SER A 197 -8.24 -6.70 8.52
N SER A 198 -7.31 -6.90 9.46
CA SER A 198 -6.97 -8.23 10.00
C SER A 198 -8.17 -8.96 10.62
N ARG A 199 -9.30 -8.29 10.85
CA ARG A 199 -10.57 -8.92 11.26
C ARG A 199 -11.12 -9.92 10.24
N TYR A 200 -10.67 -9.87 9.00
CA TYR A 200 -11.02 -10.81 7.93
C TYR A 200 -10.03 -11.98 7.82
N VAL A 201 -8.99 -12.00 8.63
CA VAL A 201 -8.09 -13.15 8.78
C VAL A 201 -8.77 -14.12 9.76
N VAL A 202 -9.38 -15.15 9.21
CA VAL A 202 -10.26 -16.06 9.96
C VAL A 202 -9.90 -17.53 9.70
N ASP A 203 -10.23 -18.39 10.65
CA ASP A 203 -10.14 -19.84 10.47
C ASP A 203 -11.28 -20.41 9.60
N ALA A 204 -11.28 -21.71 9.38
CA ALA A 204 -12.27 -22.37 8.55
C ALA A 204 -13.71 -22.29 9.12
N VAL A 205 -13.87 -22.12 10.42
CA VAL A 205 -15.18 -21.96 11.07
C VAL A 205 -15.64 -20.52 10.91
N GLY A 206 -14.78 -19.56 11.28
CA GLY A 206 -15.07 -18.13 11.17
C GLY A 206 -15.27 -17.65 9.72
N PHE A 207 -14.77 -18.39 8.74
CA PHE A 207 -15.04 -18.13 7.31
C PHE A 207 -16.53 -18.11 6.97
N ASN A 208 -17.37 -18.87 7.67
CA ASN A 208 -18.80 -18.90 7.43
C ASN A 208 -19.48 -17.58 7.83
N ASP A 209 -18.98 -16.93 8.87
CA ASP A 209 -19.55 -15.68 9.42
C ASP A 209 -18.87 -14.44 8.85
N ARG A 210 -17.58 -14.51 8.59
CA ARG A 210 -16.79 -13.34 8.15
C ARG A 210 -15.88 -13.70 6.99
N LYS A 211 -16.39 -13.52 5.79
CA LYS A 211 -15.69 -13.84 4.55
C LYS A 211 -14.93 -12.63 4.03
N TYR A 212 -13.65 -12.80 3.74
CA TYR A 212 -12.87 -11.80 3.01
C TYR A 212 -13.32 -11.65 1.53
N THR A 213 -14.04 -12.62 1.01
CA THR A 213 -14.47 -12.72 -0.40
C THR A 213 -15.05 -11.42 -0.95
N ASN A 214 -16.02 -10.82 -0.26
CA ASN A 214 -16.69 -9.61 -0.73
C ASN A 214 -15.74 -8.39 -0.71
N VAL A 215 -14.99 -8.22 0.36
CA VAL A 215 -13.97 -7.15 0.48
C VAL A 215 -12.91 -7.33 -0.58
N ASN A 216 -12.40 -8.56 -0.77
CA ASN A 216 -11.42 -8.86 -1.79
C ASN A 216 -11.91 -8.51 -3.20
N ALA A 217 -13.13 -8.93 -3.56
CA ALA A 217 -13.71 -8.63 -4.87
C ALA A 217 -13.91 -7.11 -5.08
N HIS A 218 -14.38 -6.40 -4.05
CA HIS A 218 -14.58 -4.97 -4.06
C HIS A 218 -13.24 -4.22 -4.30
N GLU A 219 -12.26 -4.46 -3.45
CA GLU A 219 -10.96 -3.79 -3.52
C GLU A 219 -10.16 -4.15 -4.78
N LEU A 220 -10.33 -5.38 -5.27
CA LEU A 220 -9.67 -5.79 -6.50
C LEU A 220 -10.34 -5.14 -7.73
N ALA A 221 -11.66 -4.99 -7.74
CA ALA A 221 -12.37 -4.33 -8.85
C ALA A 221 -11.89 -2.89 -9.06
N HIS A 222 -11.61 -2.16 -8.00
CA HIS A 222 -11.06 -0.81 -8.06
C HIS A 222 -9.71 -0.70 -8.80
N GLN A 223 -9.03 -1.81 -9.05
CA GLN A 223 -7.76 -1.75 -9.77
C GLN A 223 -7.92 -1.44 -11.25
N TRP A 224 -9.13 -1.53 -11.78
CA TRP A 224 -9.47 -1.19 -13.18
C TRP A 224 -10.20 0.16 -13.33
N PHE A 225 -10.76 0.69 -12.25
CA PHE A 225 -11.64 1.89 -12.28
C PHE A 225 -11.07 3.07 -11.49
#